data_cc007c6b8fd87f6332a5f9c704698222
#
_entry.id   cc007c6b8fd87f6332a5f9c704698222
#
_cell.length_a   1.000
_cell.length_b   1.000
_cell.length_c   1.000
_cell.angle_alpha   90.00
_cell.angle_beta   90.00
_cell.angle_gamma   90.00
#
_symmetry.space_group_name_H-M   'P 1'
#
loop_
_entity.id
_entity.type
_entity.pdbx_description
1 polymer ?
#
loop_
_entity_poly.entity_id
_entity_poly.type
_entity_poly.pdbx_seq_one_letter_code
_entity_poly.pdbx_strand_id
1 'polypeptide(L)'
;MLASGLWISRLLKGNLLEDVFNRENESFMQETKLMENEYSVNLPTKFWYRGKEWKGWINVVNPFRASMILGTPGSGKSYAVVNNYIKQAIEKSYALYIYDFKFDDLSVIAYNHLIKYRHRYKIPPKFYVINFDNPRKAIAVIHWLRN
;
A
#
# COMPACT_ATOMS: atom_id res chain seq x y z
N MET A 1 47.99 21.58 9.88
CA MET A 1 47.43 20.47 10.67
C MET A 1 45.89 20.38 10.73
N LEU A 2 45.15 21.40 10.34
CA LEU A 2 43.65 21.35 10.36
C LEU A 2 42.98 20.70 9.13
N ALA A 3 43.66 20.61 8.00
CA ALA A 3 43.10 20.05 6.76
C ALA A 3 43.06 18.51 6.75
N SER A 4 43.98 17.86 7.46
CA SER A 4 44.05 16.40 7.54
C SER A 4 42.92 15.80 8.42
N GLY A 5 42.48 16.52 9.46
CA GLY A 5 41.39 16.08 10.33
C GLY A 5 40.01 16.05 9.64
N LEU A 6 39.75 16.99 8.72
CA LEU A 6 38.50 17.06 7.96
C LEU A 6 38.39 15.93 6.88
N TRP A 7 39.54 15.54 6.35
CA TRP A 7 39.60 14.43 5.36
C TRP A 7 39.34 13.07 6.03
N ILE A 8 39.96 12.85 7.20
CA ILE A 8 39.77 11.62 7.99
C ILE A 8 38.32 11.54 8.50
N SER A 9 37.72 12.66 8.93
CA SER A 9 36.31 12.67 9.36
C SER A 9 35.30 12.42 8.24
N ARG A 10 35.63 12.81 6.99
CA ARG A 10 34.82 12.47 5.81
C ARG A 10 34.92 11.00 5.44
N LEU A 11 36.09 10.40 5.53
CA LEU A 11 36.30 8.97 5.29
C LEU A 11 35.59 8.12 6.36
N LEU A 12 35.66 8.54 7.63
CA LEU A 12 34.98 7.86 8.74
C LEU A 12 33.46 8.04 8.69
N LYS A 13 32.94 9.20 8.27
CA LYS A 13 31.49 9.40 8.10
C LYS A 13 30.91 8.54 6.96
N GLY A 14 31.67 8.30 5.90
CA GLY A 14 31.23 7.43 4.80
C GLY A 14 31.01 5.99 5.28
N ASN A 15 31.82 5.50 6.21
CA ASN A 15 31.73 4.14 6.72
C ASN A 15 30.77 3.95 7.90
N LEU A 16 30.45 5.03 8.63
CA LEU A 16 29.51 4.98 9.78
C LEU A 16 28.04 5.08 9.37
N LEU A 17 27.75 5.51 8.12
CA LEU A 17 26.40 5.61 7.57
C LEU A 17 26.04 4.40 6.69
N GLU A 18 26.98 3.52 6.38
CA GLU A 18 26.66 2.22 5.81
C GLU A 18 26.14 1.35 6.95
N ASP A 19 24.83 1.22 7.01
CA ASP A 19 24.14 0.28 7.88
C ASP A 19 24.68 -1.13 7.59
N VAL A 20 25.49 -1.66 8.52
CA VAL A 20 26.11 -2.99 8.40
C VAL A 20 25.03 -4.06 8.17
N PHE A 21 23.81 -3.85 8.71
CA PHE A 21 22.67 -4.71 8.48
C PHE A 21 22.13 -4.63 7.05
N ASN A 22 22.31 -3.52 6.34
CA ASN A 22 21.89 -3.40 4.94
C ASN A 22 22.88 -4.07 3.95
N ARG A 23 24.14 -4.21 4.29
CA ARG A 23 25.12 -4.93 3.45
C ARG A 23 24.88 -6.43 3.43
N GLU A 24 24.46 -6.99 4.55
CA GLU A 24 24.13 -8.41 4.66
C GLU A 24 22.72 -8.74 4.16
N ASN A 25 21.88 -7.73 4.01
CA ASN A 25 20.49 -7.82 3.54
C ASN A 25 20.30 -7.37 2.08
N GLU A 26 21.34 -7.48 1.24
CA GLU A 26 21.10 -7.36 -0.22
C GLU A 26 20.01 -8.33 -0.63
N SER A 27 18.92 -7.80 -1.14
CA SER A 27 17.85 -8.64 -1.64
C SER A 27 18.27 -9.24 -3.00
N PHE A 28 17.66 -10.35 -3.36
CA PHE A 28 17.77 -10.86 -4.72
C PHE A 28 17.11 -9.92 -5.72
N MET A 29 17.45 -10.04 -6.99
CA MET A 29 16.80 -9.26 -8.06
C MET A 29 15.30 -9.52 -8.06
N GLN A 30 14.52 -8.45 -7.92
CA GLN A 30 13.07 -8.49 -7.94
C GLN A 30 12.52 -8.01 -9.28
N GLU A 31 11.24 -8.26 -9.54
CA GLU A 31 10.59 -7.82 -10.77
C GLU A 31 10.52 -6.30 -10.83
N THR A 32 11.08 -5.73 -11.90
CA THR A 32 11.08 -4.29 -12.15
C THR A 32 10.01 -3.86 -13.15
N LYS A 33 9.44 -4.82 -13.90
CA LYS A 33 8.41 -4.56 -14.89
C LYS A 33 7.04 -4.52 -14.24
N LEU A 34 6.26 -3.48 -14.53
CA LEU A 34 4.85 -3.43 -14.21
C LEU A 34 4.06 -4.36 -15.14
N MET A 35 3.36 -5.33 -14.54
CA MET A 35 2.46 -6.24 -15.25
C MET A 35 1.01 -5.90 -14.86
N GLU A 36 0.42 -4.98 -15.59
CA GLU A 36 -0.95 -4.52 -15.34
C GLU A 36 -1.95 -5.21 -16.29
N ASN A 37 -3.07 -5.63 -15.76
CA ASN A 37 -4.22 -6.12 -16.50
C ASN A 37 -5.52 -5.66 -15.82
N GLU A 38 -6.67 -6.03 -16.39
CA GLU A 38 -7.99 -5.69 -15.86
C GLU A 38 -8.17 -6.07 -14.37
N TYR A 39 -7.55 -7.17 -13.94
CA TYR A 39 -7.75 -7.75 -12.60
C TYR A 39 -6.58 -7.48 -11.64
N SER A 40 -5.41 -7.16 -12.15
CA SER A 40 -4.20 -7.09 -11.34
C SER A 40 -4.25 -6.06 -10.23
N VAL A 41 -3.57 -6.38 -9.13
CA VAL A 41 -3.18 -5.42 -8.10
C VAL A 41 -1.67 -5.32 -8.08
N ASN A 42 -1.15 -4.12 -8.29
CA ASN A 42 0.27 -3.88 -8.45
C ASN A 42 0.78 -3.02 -7.29
N LEU A 43 1.73 -3.54 -6.54
CA LEU A 43 2.30 -2.86 -5.38
C LEU A 43 3.69 -2.33 -5.73
N PRO A 44 3.92 -1.01 -5.66
CA PRO A 44 5.25 -0.46 -5.88
C PRO A 44 6.18 -0.87 -4.73
N THR A 45 7.39 -1.26 -5.09
CA THR A 45 8.43 -1.65 -4.14
C THR A 45 9.73 -0.93 -4.40
N LYS A 46 10.59 -0.93 -3.39
CA LYS A 46 11.99 -0.56 -3.49
C LYS A 46 12.81 -1.67 -2.88
N PHE A 47 13.93 -2.00 -3.51
CA PHE A 47 14.82 -3.03 -3.03
C PHE A 47 16.27 -2.65 -3.30
N TRP A 48 17.16 -3.14 -2.46
CA TRP A 48 18.59 -2.90 -2.58
C TRP A 48 19.24 -4.09 -3.27
N TYR A 49 19.94 -3.85 -4.37
CA TYR A 49 20.60 -4.90 -5.13
C TYR A 49 21.85 -4.36 -5.80
N ARG A 50 22.99 -5.06 -5.61
CA ARG A 50 24.32 -4.70 -6.11
C ARG A 50 24.72 -3.27 -5.77
N GLY A 51 24.60 -2.90 -4.49
CA GLY A 51 24.99 -1.58 -3.98
C GLY A 51 24.11 -0.41 -4.47
N LYS A 52 22.91 -0.66 -5.02
CA LYS A 52 22.02 0.35 -5.55
C LYS A 52 20.56 0.09 -5.19
N GLU A 53 19.80 1.16 -4.90
CA GLU A 53 18.35 1.10 -4.77
C GLU A 53 17.68 0.97 -6.14
N TRP A 54 16.82 -0.01 -6.26
CA TRP A 54 16.00 -0.27 -7.44
C TRP A 54 14.53 -0.08 -7.11
N LYS A 55 13.76 0.34 -8.10
CA LYS A 55 12.29 0.33 -8.04
C LYS A 55 11.78 -0.96 -8.67
N GLY A 56 10.80 -1.57 -8.06
CA GLY A 56 10.19 -2.79 -8.54
C GLY A 56 8.69 -2.84 -8.28
N TRP A 57 8.10 -3.99 -8.61
CA TRP A 57 6.68 -4.23 -8.47
C TRP A 57 6.42 -5.64 -7.93
N ILE A 58 5.50 -5.72 -6.97
CA ILE A 58 4.84 -6.99 -6.67
C ILE A 58 3.58 -7.01 -7.51
N ASN A 59 3.56 -7.82 -8.55
CA ASN A 59 2.45 -7.92 -9.50
C ASN A 59 1.53 -9.09 -9.11
N VAL A 60 0.40 -8.79 -8.50
CA VAL A 60 -0.65 -9.78 -8.26
C VAL A 60 -1.58 -9.78 -9.47
N VAL A 61 -1.21 -10.52 -10.49
CA VAL A 61 -1.90 -10.52 -11.80
C VAL A 61 -3.29 -11.17 -11.75
N ASN A 62 -3.53 -12.03 -10.76
CA ASN A 62 -4.82 -12.67 -10.52
C ASN A 62 -5.16 -12.67 -9.03
N PRO A 63 -5.82 -11.61 -8.51
CA PRO A 63 -6.14 -11.46 -7.09
C PRO A 63 -7.33 -12.32 -6.61
N PHE A 64 -7.96 -13.11 -7.48
CA PHE A 64 -9.11 -13.96 -7.12
C PHE A 64 -8.72 -15.15 -6.23
N ARG A 65 -7.44 -15.42 -6.09
CA ARG A 65 -6.91 -16.35 -5.07
C ARG A 65 -6.63 -15.58 -3.79
N ALA A 66 -6.79 -16.24 -2.66
CA ALA A 66 -6.50 -15.64 -1.37
C ALA A 66 -5.04 -15.17 -1.28
N SER A 67 -4.84 -13.99 -0.72
CA SER A 67 -3.51 -13.45 -0.40
C SER A 67 -3.37 -13.33 1.10
N MET A 68 -2.27 -13.84 1.67
CA MET A 68 -1.93 -13.69 3.07
C MET A 68 -0.79 -12.69 3.24
N ILE A 69 -0.99 -11.71 4.13
CA ILE A 69 0.01 -10.67 4.41
C ILE A 69 0.44 -10.79 5.86
N LEU A 70 1.67 -11.19 6.08
CA LEU A 70 2.26 -11.36 7.41
C LEU A 70 3.18 -10.19 7.75
N GLY A 71 3.22 -9.83 9.01
CA GLY A 71 4.10 -8.79 9.54
C GLY A 71 3.71 -8.39 10.95
N THR A 72 4.67 -7.89 11.70
CA THR A 72 4.47 -7.39 13.06
C THR A 72 3.56 -6.16 13.11
N PRO A 73 2.94 -5.82 14.24
CA PRO A 73 2.25 -4.56 14.42
C PRO A 73 3.17 -3.38 14.05
N GLY A 74 2.63 -2.38 13.35
CA GLY A 74 3.41 -1.21 12.92
C GLY A 74 4.28 -1.42 11.67
N SER A 75 4.36 -2.62 11.08
CA SER A 75 5.18 -2.89 9.88
C SER A 75 4.66 -2.26 8.57
N GLY A 76 3.64 -1.41 8.62
CA GLY A 76 3.13 -0.71 7.44
C GLY A 76 2.24 -1.53 6.51
N LYS A 77 1.78 -2.74 6.90
CA LYS A 77 0.92 -3.61 6.07
C LYS A 77 -0.28 -2.89 5.47
N SER A 78 -1.01 -2.16 6.32
CA SER A 78 -2.20 -1.42 5.87
C SER A 78 -1.84 -0.37 4.82
N TYR A 79 -0.79 0.40 5.06
CA TYR A 79 -0.34 1.45 4.15
C TYR A 79 0.20 0.89 2.83
N ALA A 80 1.12 -0.06 2.90
CA ALA A 80 1.83 -0.56 1.73
C ALA A 80 0.99 -1.51 0.87
N VAL A 81 0.09 -2.28 1.48
CA VAL A 81 -0.65 -3.35 0.80
C VAL A 81 -2.14 -3.06 0.78
N VAL A 82 -2.81 -3.02 1.96
CA VAL A 82 -4.28 -2.99 2.02
C VAL A 82 -4.85 -1.76 1.32
N ASN A 83 -4.28 -0.58 1.55
CA ASN A 83 -4.73 0.67 0.90
C ASN A 83 -4.59 0.59 -0.62
N ASN A 84 -3.52 -0.03 -1.12
CA ASN A 84 -3.33 -0.22 -2.56
C ASN A 84 -4.35 -1.19 -3.17
N TYR A 85 -4.71 -2.26 -2.44
CA TYR A 85 -5.77 -3.17 -2.85
C TYR A 85 -7.12 -2.47 -2.94
N ILE A 86 -7.51 -1.74 -1.88
CA ILE A 86 -8.77 -0.98 -1.83
C ILE A 86 -8.83 0.02 -2.98
N LYS A 87 -7.78 0.81 -3.15
CA LYS A 87 -7.69 1.83 -4.20
C LYS A 87 -7.86 1.23 -5.58
N GLN A 88 -7.04 0.24 -5.94
CA GLN A 88 -7.04 -0.33 -7.29
C GLN A 88 -8.30 -1.12 -7.59
N ALA A 89 -8.89 -1.80 -6.60
CA ALA A 89 -10.16 -2.46 -6.78
C ALA A 89 -11.31 -1.46 -7.06
N ILE A 90 -11.34 -0.33 -6.36
CA ILE A 90 -12.31 0.73 -6.62
C ILE A 90 -12.06 1.38 -8.00
N GLU A 91 -10.82 1.65 -8.36
CA GLU A 91 -10.45 2.21 -9.67
C GLU A 91 -10.87 1.31 -10.83
N LYS A 92 -10.89 0.00 -10.59
CA LYS A 92 -11.32 -1.03 -11.55
C LYS A 92 -12.80 -1.40 -11.43
N SER A 93 -13.55 -0.68 -10.61
CA SER A 93 -15.01 -0.82 -10.41
C SER A 93 -15.44 -2.17 -9.81
N TYR A 94 -14.62 -2.74 -8.92
CA TYR A 94 -14.97 -3.96 -8.20
C TYR A 94 -15.88 -3.69 -7.01
N ALA A 95 -16.74 -4.66 -6.71
CA ALA A 95 -17.41 -4.73 -5.42
C ALA A 95 -16.41 -5.18 -4.34
N LEU A 96 -16.49 -4.55 -3.17
CA LEU A 96 -15.58 -4.81 -2.05
C LEU A 96 -16.35 -5.07 -0.77
N TYR A 97 -15.82 -6.00 0.03
CA TYR A 97 -16.14 -6.14 1.44
C TYR A 97 -14.86 -5.89 2.24
N ILE A 98 -14.91 -4.96 3.19
CA ILE A 98 -13.77 -4.59 4.02
C ILE A 98 -14.13 -4.83 5.47
N TYR A 99 -13.39 -5.71 6.15
CA TYR A 99 -13.47 -5.87 7.59
C TYR A 99 -12.46 -4.94 8.26
N ASP A 100 -12.95 -3.87 8.85
CA ASP A 100 -12.14 -2.83 9.50
C ASP A 100 -12.30 -2.92 11.02
N PHE A 101 -11.45 -3.74 11.66
CA PHE A 101 -11.54 -3.98 13.10
C PHE A 101 -11.11 -2.76 13.95
N LYS A 102 -10.38 -1.82 13.36
CA LYS A 102 -9.96 -0.59 14.04
C LYS A 102 -10.92 0.58 13.84
N PHE A 103 -11.93 0.38 13.02
CA PHE A 103 -12.88 1.40 12.60
C PHE A 103 -12.39 2.83 12.94
N ASP A 104 -12.18 3.75 12.00
CA ASP A 104 -12.72 3.96 10.65
C ASP A 104 -11.64 4.14 9.57
N ASP A 105 -10.39 3.73 9.84
CA ASP A 105 -9.24 4.00 8.96
C ASP A 105 -9.46 3.50 7.51
N LEU A 106 -9.77 2.22 7.34
CA LEU A 106 -9.94 1.63 6.01
C LEU A 106 -11.27 2.04 5.37
N SER A 107 -12.29 2.24 6.19
CA SER A 107 -13.62 2.66 5.74
C SER A 107 -13.58 4.07 5.14
N VAL A 108 -12.89 5.00 5.77
CA VAL A 108 -12.69 6.37 5.28
C VAL A 108 -11.89 6.38 3.98
N ILE A 109 -10.82 5.57 3.89
CA ILE A 109 -10.01 5.45 2.67
C ILE A 109 -10.88 4.92 1.52
N ALA A 110 -11.63 3.84 1.74
CA ALA A 110 -12.50 3.26 0.74
C ALA A 110 -13.56 4.26 0.25
N TYR A 111 -14.20 4.96 1.18
CA TYR A 111 -15.20 5.98 0.87
C TYR A 111 -14.64 7.11 0.01
N ASN A 112 -13.51 7.69 0.39
CA ASN A 112 -12.87 8.77 -0.35
C ASN A 112 -12.46 8.34 -1.76
N HIS A 113 -11.95 7.13 -1.92
CA HIS A 113 -11.64 6.59 -3.24
C HIS A 113 -12.90 6.33 -4.06
N LEU A 114 -13.97 5.83 -3.44
CA LEU A 114 -15.23 5.60 -4.13
C LEU A 114 -15.82 6.90 -4.67
N ILE A 115 -15.81 8.00 -3.88
CA ILE A 115 -16.22 9.32 -4.35
C ILE A 115 -15.43 9.73 -5.58
N LYS A 116 -14.10 9.59 -5.52
CA LYS A 116 -13.21 10.02 -6.58
C LYS A 116 -13.44 9.26 -7.89
N TYR A 117 -13.68 7.94 -7.80
CA TYR A 117 -13.76 7.06 -8.96
C TYR A 117 -15.18 6.59 -9.31
N ARG A 118 -16.23 7.11 -8.65
CA ARG A 118 -17.63 6.73 -8.87
C ARG A 118 -18.06 6.78 -10.33
N HIS A 119 -17.50 7.71 -11.11
CA HIS A 119 -17.79 7.89 -12.53
C HIS A 119 -17.38 6.72 -13.41
N ARG A 120 -16.51 5.82 -12.91
CA ARG A 120 -16.07 4.62 -13.63
C ARG A 120 -17.07 3.47 -13.56
N TYR A 121 -18.01 3.54 -12.60
CA TYR A 121 -19.01 2.48 -12.41
C TYR A 121 -20.16 2.67 -13.38
N LYS A 122 -20.54 1.59 -14.09
CA LYS A 122 -21.71 1.58 -14.99
C LYS A 122 -23.04 1.81 -14.23
N ILE A 123 -23.11 1.29 -13.00
CA ILE A 123 -24.23 1.45 -12.08
C ILE A 123 -23.70 2.20 -10.86
N PRO A 124 -24.39 3.26 -10.39
CA PRO A 124 -23.95 4.02 -9.23
C PRO A 124 -23.65 3.10 -8.03
N PRO A 125 -22.43 3.10 -7.50
CA PRO A 125 -22.07 2.23 -6.39
C PRO A 125 -22.76 2.70 -5.11
N LYS A 126 -23.12 1.74 -4.26
CA LYS A 126 -23.66 2.01 -2.92
C LYS A 126 -22.57 1.68 -1.90
N PHE A 127 -22.47 2.50 -0.86
CA PHE A 127 -21.53 2.28 0.24
C PHE A 127 -22.32 1.98 1.52
N TYR A 128 -22.00 0.85 2.14
CA TYR A 128 -22.66 0.42 3.38
C TYR A 128 -21.62 0.32 4.47
N VAL A 129 -21.92 0.81 5.65
CA VAL A 129 -21.12 0.60 6.87
C VAL A 129 -21.95 -0.18 7.85
N ILE A 130 -21.44 -1.34 8.30
CA ILE A 130 -22.04 -2.15 9.35
C ILE A 130 -21.19 -1.98 10.59
N ASN A 131 -21.72 -1.32 11.62
CA ASN A 131 -21.02 -1.12 12.89
C ASN A 131 -21.68 -1.96 13.98
N PHE A 132 -20.98 -2.99 14.43
CA PHE A 132 -21.48 -3.89 15.47
C PHE A 132 -21.41 -3.30 16.88
N ASP A 133 -20.51 -2.34 17.12
CA ASP A 133 -20.38 -1.67 18.43
C ASP A 133 -21.50 -0.65 18.68
N ASN A 134 -22.10 -0.12 17.62
CA ASN A 134 -23.22 0.79 17.70
C ASN A 134 -24.32 0.44 16.69
N PRO A 135 -25.22 -0.50 17.05
CA PRO A 135 -26.29 -0.96 16.16
C PRO A 135 -27.23 0.15 15.65
N ARG A 136 -27.35 1.26 16.38
CA ARG A 136 -28.15 2.42 15.96
C ARG A 136 -27.51 3.20 14.81
N LYS A 137 -26.19 3.05 14.62
CA LYS A 137 -25.42 3.59 13.50
C LYS A 137 -25.05 2.52 12.48
N ALA A 138 -25.58 1.31 12.64
CA ALA A 138 -25.11 0.12 11.96
C ALA A 138 -25.42 0.05 10.47
N ILE A 139 -26.31 0.90 9.96
CA ILE A 139 -26.60 0.91 8.52
C ILE A 139 -26.63 2.37 8.06
N ALA A 140 -25.46 2.94 7.89
CA ALA A 140 -25.36 4.16 7.09
C ALA A 140 -25.33 3.76 5.60
N VAL A 141 -26.52 3.72 4.98
CA VAL A 141 -26.59 3.73 3.52
C VAL A 141 -26.28 5.16 3.10
N ILE A 142 -25.07 5.40 2.64
CA ILE A 142 -24.77 6.68 2.03
C ILE A 142 -25.40 6.65 0.63
N HIS A 143 -26.67 7.03 0.61
CA HIS A 143 -27.37 7.33 -0.64
C HIS A 143 -26.71 8.57 -1.22
N TRP A 144 -26.12 8.45 -2.37
CA TRP A 144 -25.77 9.59 -3.20
C TRP A 144 -27.07 10.29 -3.57
N LEU A 145 -27.34 11.39 -2.87
CA LEU A 145 -28.39 12.30 -3.29
C LEU A 145 -28.10 12.73 -4.73
N ARG A 146 -29.05 12.44 -5.61
CA ARG A 146 -29.14 13.08 -6.91
C ARG A 146 -29.10 14.60 -6.70
N ASN A 147 -28.14 15.26 -7.25
CA ASN A 147 -28.29 16.60 -7.80
C ASN A 147 -28.21 16.49 -9.30
#